data_c9a462b658e3ac2a7f9c122adfe8ba68
#
_entry.id   c9a462b658e3ac2a7f9c122adfe8ba68
#
_cell.length_a   1.000
_cell.length_b   1.000
_cell.length_c   1.000
_cell.angle_alpha   90.00
_cell.angle_beta   90.00
_cell.angle_gamma   90.00
#
_symmetry.space_group_name_H-M   'P 1'
#
loop_
_entity.id
_entity.type
_entity.pdbx_description
1 polymer ?
#
loop_
_entity_poly.entity_id
_entity_poly.type
_entity_poly.pdbx_seq_one_letter_code
_entity_poly.pdbx_strand_id
1 'polypeptide(L)'
;MWSVGCIFGELLTKEPVFQAKNEMELISMIFKLLGPPTPNNWPGYTSLPLAKSISLPATHAPQLRHKFPYLSQSGLDLLSRLLIYDPDERISAAEALRHPWFKYGILTLLITNWTNTILV
;
A
#
# COMPACT_ATOMS: atom_id res chain seq x y z
N MET A 1 -7.58 4.45 -6.27
CA MET A 1 -6.50 4.68 -5.25
C MET A 1 -5.66 3.45 -4.98
N TRP A 2 -6.20 2.23 -5.10
CA TRP A 2 -5.42 0.99 -4.97
C TRP A 2 -4.20 0.94 -5.91
N SER A 3 -4.41 1.19 -7.20
CA SER A 3 -3.32 1.25 -8.18
C SER A 3 -2.28 2.35 -7.88
N VAL A 4 -2.70 3.47 -7.31
CA VAL A 4 -1.78 4.51 -6.82
C VAL A 4 -0.89 3.96 -5.71
N GLY A 5 -1.43 3.17 -4.78
CA GLY A 5 -0.66 2.48 -3.75
C GLY A 5 0.36 1.49 -4.33
N CYS A 6 -0.03 0.73 -5.35
CA CYS A 6 0.89 -0.19 -6.04
C CYS A 6 2.03 0.56 -6.75
N ILE A 7 1.73 1.66 -7.44
CA ILE A 7 2.74 2.51 -8.10
C ILE A 7 3.66 3.15 -7.06
N PHE A 8 3.11 3.65 -5.94
CA PHE A 8 3.91 4.20 -4.86
C PHE A 8 4.90 3.17 -4.30
N GLY A 9 4.45 1.95 -4.04
CA GLY A 9 5.31 0.86 -3.60
C GLY A 9 6.39 0.50 -4.64
N GLU A 10 6.04 0.48 -5.92
CA GLU A 10 6.98 0.22 -7.02
C GLU A 10 8.07 1.29 -7.13
N LEU A 11 7.72 2.56 -6.98
CA LEU A 11 8.69 3.67 -6.97
C LEU A 11 9.70 3.54 -5.81
N LEU A 12 9.27 3.01 -4.67
CA LEU A 12 10.12 2.83 -3.49
C LEU A 12 11.11 1.65 -3.63
N THR A 13 10.68 0.56 -4.25
CA THR A 13 11.48 -0.67 -4.37
C THR A 13 12.10 -0.86 -5.75
N LYS A 14 11.67 -0.07 -6.75
CA LYS A 14 12.01 -0.22 -8.19
C LYS A 14 11.53 -1.55 -8.79
N GLU A 15 10.61 -2.21 -8.12
CA GLU A 15 9.99 -3.46 -8.56
C GLU A 15 8.49 -3.40 -8.30
N PRO A 16 7.64 -3.99 -9.17
CA PRO A 16 6.21 -4.08 -8.90
C PRO A 16 5.93 -4.73 -7.55
N VAL A 17 4.97 -4.17 -6.80
CA VAL A 17 4.61 -4.69 -5.47
C VAL A 17 4.11 -6.13 -5.56
N PHE A 18 3.35 -6.42 -6.61
CA PHE A 18 2.78 -7.73 -6.88
C PHE A 18 3.18 -8.20 -8.28
N GLN A 19 4.00 -9.24 -8.36
CA GLN A 19 4.44 -9.86 -9.60
C GLN A 19 3.86 -11.27 -9.66
N ALA A 20 2.68 -11.42 -10.24
CA ALA A 20 1.95 -12.67 -10.32
C ALA A 20 1.76 -13.11 -11.77
N LYS A 21 1.76 -14.43 -12.01
CA LYS A 21 1.55 -15.02 -13.33
C LYS A 21 0.07 -15.18 -13.68
N ASN A 22 -0.80 -15.18 -12.67
CA ASN A 22 -2.24 -15.32 -12.83
C ASN A 22 -2.97 -14.68 -11.65
N GLU A 23 -4.31 -14.57 -11.75
CA GLU A 23 -5.14 -13.90 -10.74
C GLU A 23 -5.11 -14.60 -9.37
N MET A 24 -5.06 -15.93 -9.32
CA MET A 24 -5.04 -16.67 -8.06
C MET A 24 -3.73 -16.46 -7.31
N GLU A 25 -2.62 -16.43 -8.03
CA GLU A 25 -1.31 -16.10 -7.46
C GLU A 25 -1.29 -14.65 -6.96
N LEU A 26 -1.87 -13.72 -7.72
CA LEU A 26 -2.01 -12.31 -7.33
C LEU A 26 -2.78 -12.16 -6.02
N ILE A 27 -3.93 -12.80 -5.90
CA ILE A 27 -4.75 -12.79 -4.67
C ILE A 27 -3.96 -13.34 -3.49
N SER A 28 -3.25 -14.46 -3.68
CA SER A 28 -2.41 -15.06 -2.65
C SER A 28 -1.31 -14.11 -2.18
N MET A 29 -0.65 -13.41 -3.10
CA MET A 29 0.39 -12.43 -2.78
C MET A 29 -0.17 -11.24 -2.02
N ILE A 30 -1.36 -10.74 -2.40
CA ILE A 30 -2.05 -9.65 -1.71
C ILE A 30 -2.36 -10.06 -0.27
N PHE A 31 -2.95 -11.24 -0.06
CA PHE A 31 -3.28 -11.71 1.29
C PHE A 31 -2.04 -11.97 2.13
N LYS A 32 -0.96 -12.43 1.53
CA LYS A 32 0.32 -12.61 2.22
C LYS A 32 0.91 -11.27 2.70
N LEU A 33 0.80 -10.22 1.89
CA LEU A 33 1.33 -8.90 2.25
C LEU A 33 0.43 -8.15 3.24
N LEU A 34 -0.88 -8.16 3.03
CA LEU A 34 -1.83 -7.32 3.77
C LEU A 34 -2.61 -8.06 4.84
N GLY A 35 -2.44 -9.38 4.95
CA GLY A 35 -3.30 -10.27 5.73
C GLY A 35 -4.57 -10.61 4.96
N PRO A 36 -5.27 -11.71 5.33
CA PRO A 36 -6.51 -12.09 4.68
C PRO A 36 -7.64 -11.11 4.99
N PRO A 37 -8.67 -11.03 4.14
CA PRO A 37 -9.88 -10.27 4.46
C PRO A 37 -10.57 -10.85 5.69
N THR A 38 -11.05 -9.97 6.53
CA THR A 38 -11.80 -10.28 7.76
C THR A 38 -13.04 -9.40 7.82
N PRO A 39 -14.04 -9.73 8.64
CA PRO A 39 -15.19 -8.85 8.83
C PRO A 39 -14.83 -7.43 9.29
N ASN A 40 -13.68 -7.26 9.93
CA ASN A 40 -13.22 -5.96 10.42
C ASN A 40 -12.52 -5.12 9.33
N ASN A 41 -11.71 -5.74 8.47
CA ASN A 41 -10.97 -4.99 7.45
C ASN A 41 -11.66 -4.95 6.09
N TRP A 42 -12.65 -5.81 5.86
CA TRP A 42 -13.47 -5.82 4.66
C TRP A 42 -14.86 -6.46 4.91
N PRO A 43 -15.81 -5.72 5.50
CA PRO A 43 -17.13 -6.25 5.83
C PRO A 43 -17.90 -6.84 4.63
N GLY A 44 -17.74 -6.25 3.45
CA GLY A 44 -18.40 -6.67 2.21
C GLY A 44 -17.76 -7.85 1.49
N TYR A 45 -16.63 -8.39 1.96
CA TYR A 45 -15.89 -9.42 1.24
C TYR A 45 -16.72 -10.68 0.95
N THR A 46 -17.44 -11.19 1.94
CA THR A 46 -18.26 -12.43 1.80
C THR A 46 -19.40 -12.31 0.84
N SER A 47 -19.82 -11.08 0.50
CA SER A 47 -20.89 -10.79 -0.47
C SER A 47 -20.39 -10.79 -1.92
N LEU A 48 -19.07 -10.85 -2.14
CA LEU A 48 -18.50 -10.89 -3.47
C LEU A 48 -18.75 -12.25 -4.13
N PRO A 49 -19.05 -12.30 -5.45
CA PRO A 49 -19.41 -13.52 -6.15
C PRO A 49 -18.41 -14.66 -6.01
N LEU A 50 -17.11 -14.35 -6.06
CA LEU A 50 -16.03 -15.34 -6.03
C LEU A 50 -15.42 -15.55 -4.63
N ALA A 51 -15.89 -14.85 -3.61
CA ALA A 51 -15.31 -14.94 -2.25
C ALA A 51 -15.31 -16.37 -1.70
N LYS A 52 -16.37 -17.13 -1.96
CA LYS A 52 -16.51 -18.52 -1.49
C LYS A 52 -15.56 -19.50 -2.20
N SER A 53 -15.06 -19.17 -3.38
CA SER A 53 -14.14 -20.02 -4.15
C SER A 53 -12.67 -19.75 -3.82
N ILE A 54 -12.37 -18.73 -3.03
CA ILE A 54 -11.01 -18.35 -2.66
C ILE A 54 -10.71 -18.89 -1.27
N SER A 55 -9.66 -19.72 -1.16
CA SER A 55 -9.17 -20.20 0.12
C SER A 55 -8.40 -19.10 0.84
N LEU A 56 -8.81 -18.78 2.07
CA LEU A 56 -8.15 -17.77 2.90
C LEU A 56 -7.02 -18.41 3.71
N PRO A 57 -5.84 -17.76 3.79
CA PRO A 57 -4.77 -18.20 4.70
C PRO A 57 -5.16 -17.92 6.16
N ALA A 58 -4.34 -18.45 7.07
CA ALA A 58 -4.48 -18.11 8.49
C ALA A 58 -4.35 -16.59 8.71
N THR A 59 -5.13 -16.07 9.64
CA THR A 59 -5.13 -14.64 9.97
C THR A 59 -3.77 -14.20 10.50
N HIS A 60 -3.23 -13.13 9.93
CA HIS A 60 -2.00 -12.49 10.38
C HIS A 60 -2.05 -10.98 10.13
N ALA A 61 -1.18 -10.24 10.79
CA ALA A 61 -1.04 -8.81 10.61
C ALA A 61 -0.41 -8.46 9.24
N PRO A 62 -0.71 -7.28 8.67
CA PRO A 62 -0.04 -6.78 7.47
C PRO A 62 1.47 -6.77 7.59
N GLN A 63 2.17 -7.15 6.52
CA GLN A 63 3.63 -7.26 6.44
C GLN A 63 4.29 -6.07 5.70
N LEU A 64 3.60 -4.93 5.59
CA LEU A 64 4.09 -3.76 4.87
C LEU A 64 5.42 -3.25 5.41
N ARG A 65 5.59 -3.17 6.73
CA ARG A 65 6.86 -2.76 7.34
C ARG A 65 8.01 -3.70 6.97
N HIS A 66 7.74 -4.97 6.86
CA HIS A 66 8.75 -5.96 6.47
C HIS A 66 9.18 -5.80 5.00
N LYS A 67 8.21 -5.53 4.12
CA LYS A 67 8.48 -5.30 2.69
C LYS A 67 9.14 -3.93 2.43
N PHE A 68 8.81 -2.92 3.22
CA PHE A 68 9.31 -1.55 3.07
C PHE A 68 10.04 -1.07 4.34
N PRO A 69 11.18 -1.68 4.70
CA PRO A 69 11.86 -1.43 5.98
C PRO A 69 12.42 0.00 6.09
N TYR A 70 12.77 0.63 4.97
CA TYR A 70 13.36 1.97 4.94
C TYR A 70 12.33 3.10 4.79
N LEU A 71 11.05 2.76 4.63
CA LEU A 71 10.00 3.77 4.52
C LEU A 71 9.75 4.43 5.87
N SER A 72 9.61 5.77 5.86
CA SER A 72 9.25 6.51 7.07
C SER A 72 7.91 6.05 7.64
N GLN A 73 7.65 6.31 8.91
CA GLN A 73 6.37 5.94 9.53
C GLN A 73 5.19 6.60 8.83
N SER A 74 5.32 7.88 8.43
CA SER A 74 4.28 8.58 7.68
C SER A 74 4.10 8.01 6.27
N GLY A 75 5.18 7.60 5.61
CA GLY A 75 5.10 6.93 4.30
C GLY A 75 4.42 5.56 4.39
N LEU A 76 4.72 4.81 5.43
CA LEU A 76 4.07 3.53 5.69
C LEU A 76 2.57 3.70 5.98
N ASP A 77 2.21 4.73 6.75
CA ASP A 77 0.81 5.06 7.02
C ASP A 77 0.07 5.41 5.73
N LEU A 78 0.63 6.27 4.88
CA LEU A 78 0.04 6.58 3.57
C LEU A 78 -0.13 5.33 2.70
N LEU A 79 0.91 4.52 2.57
CA LEU A 79 0.85 3.28 1.78
C LEU A 79 -0.22 2.32 2.30
N SER A 80 -0.33 2.16 3.62
CA SER A 80 -1.35 1.31 4.24
C SER A 80 -2.76 1.80 3.95
N ARG A 81 -3.00 3.11 3.95
CA ARG A 81 -4.31 3.72 3.63
C ARG A 81 -4.68 3.61 2.15
N LEU A 82 -3.68 3.59 1.26
CA LEU A 82 -3.87 3.35 -0.17
C LEU A 82 -4.22 1.89 -0.48
N LEU A 83 -3.76 0.96 0.34
CA LEU A 83 -3.93 -0.49 0.17
C LEU A 83 -4.97 -1.10 1.13
N ILE A 84 -5.90 -0.30 1.65
CA ILE A 84 -7.06 -0.81 2.37
C ILE A 84 -7.96 -1.60 1.41
N TYR A 85 -8.44 -2.78 1.83
CA TYR A 85 -9.32 -3.63 1.04
C TYR A 85 -10.66 -2.99 0.74
N ASP A 86 -11.32 -2.48 1.79
CA ASP A 86 -12.64 -1.86 1.66
C ASP A 86 -12.55 -0.56 0.86
N PRO A 87 -13.18 -0.47 -0.33
CA PRO A 87 -13.16 0.75 -1.13
C PRO A 87 -13.74 1.98 -0.43
N ASP A 88 -14.69 1.78 0.48
CA ASP A 88 -15.35 2.86 1.20
C ASP A 88 -14.45 3.46 2.29
N GLU A 89 -13.56 2.65 2.86
CA GLU A 89 -12.57 3.08 3.86
C GLU A 89 -11.23 3.51 3.24
N ARG A 90 -11.00 3.19 1.97
CA ARG A 90 -9.74 3.54 1.29
C ARG A 90 -9.63 5.04 1.09
N ILE A 91 -8.46 5.60 1.43
CA ILE A 91 -8.16 7.02 1.31
C ILE A 91 -8.50 7.56 -0.09
N SER A 92 -9.15 8.72 -0.16
CA SER A 92 -9.40 9.44 -1.41
C SER A 92 -8.14 10.18 -1.89
N ALA A 93 -8.13 10.62 -3.15
CA ALA A 93 -7.03 11.42 -3.69
C ALA A 93 -6.88 12.76 -2.95
N ALA A 94 -8.00 13.41 -2.63
CA ALA A 94 -7.99 14.67 -1.90
C ALA A 94 -7.43 14.53 -0.47
N GLU A 95 -7.78 13.45 0.24
CA GLU A 95 -7.24 13.14 1.56
C GLU A 95 -5.76 12.76 1.49
N ALA A 96 -5.37 11.95 0.50
CA ALA A 96 -3.99 11.55 0.30
C ALA A 96 -3.07 12.76 0.08
N LEU A 97 -3.49 13.76 -0.70
CA LEU A 97 -2.73 14.99 -0.92
C LEU A 97 -2.52 15.83 0.35
N ARG A 98 -3.38 15.69 1.35
CA ARG A 98 -3.24 16.36 2.67
C ARG A 98 -2.47 15.51 3.68
N HIS A 99 -2.07 14.31 3.30
CA HIS A 99 -1.39 13.41 4.22
C HIS A 99 -0.03 13.98 4.66
N PRO A 100 0.36 13.83 5.94
CA PRO A 100 1.61 14.36 6.49
C PRO A 100 2.87 13.96 5.71
N TRP A 101 2.86 12.80 5.05
CA TRP A 101 4.00 12.35 4.24
C TRP A 101 4.38 13.35 3.15
N PHE A 102 3.39 13.92 2.44
CA PHE A 102 3.67 14.94 1.42
C PHE A 102 4.20 16.24 2.01
N LYS A 103 3.76 16.59 3.22
CA LYS A 103 4.20 17.82 3.89
C LYS A 103 5.69 17.80 4.23
N TYR A 104 6.22 16.63 4.63
CA TYR A 104 7.61 16.47 5.02
C TYR A 104 8.48 15.85 3.92
N GLY A 105 7.95 14.96 3.10
CA GLY A 105 8.67 14.27 2.02
C GLY A 105 9.12 15.21 0.91
N ILE A 106 8.23 16.10 0.45
CA ILE A 106 8.53 17.09 -0.58
C ILE A 106 9.57 18.11 -0.06
N LEU A 107 9.45 18.53 1.20
CA LEU A 107 10.41 19.46 1.79
C LEU A 107 11.81 18.85 1.85
N THR A 108 11.93 17.57 2.20
CA THR A 108 13.20 16.85 2.23
C THR A 108 13.81 16.72 0.83
N LEU A 109 13.00 16.39 -0.19
CA LEU A 109 13.45 16.32 -1.59
C LEU A 109 13.89 17.68 -2.13
N LEU A 110 13.19 18.75 -1.79
CA LEU A 110 13.57 20.11 -2.18
C LEU A 110 14.87 20.53 -1.51
N ILE A 111 15.07 20.24 -0.23
CA ILE A 111 16.30 20.55 0.51
C ILE A 111 17.48 19.75 -0.02
N THR A 112 17.34 18.44 -0.28
CA THR A 112 18.40 17.60 -0.84
C THR A 112 18.77 17.98 -2.25
N ASN A 113 17.83 18.34 -3.11
CA ASN A 113 18.10 18.86 -4.44
C ASN A 113 18.80 20.24 -4.39
N TRP A 114 18.40 21.10 -3.46
CA TRP A 114 19.03 22.42 -3.26
C TRP A 114 20.48 22.28 -2.79
N THR A 115 20.74 21.43 -1.80
CA THR A 115 22.11 21.19 -1.31
C THR A 115 23.01 20.58 -2.39
N ASN A 116 22.51 19.67 -3.19
CA ASN A 116 23.28 19.10 -4.32
C ASN A 116 23.54 20.12 -5.45
N THR A 117 22.67 21.11 -5.63
CA THR A 117 22.84 22.17 -6.64
C THR A 117 23.83 23.26 -6.17
N ILE A 118 23.96 23.46 -4.86
CA ILE A 118 24.86 24.49 -4.30
C ILE A 118 26.27 23.92 -4.08
N LEU A 119 26.41 22.58 -3.89
CA LEU A 119 27.71 21.94 -3.65
C LEU A 119 28.41 21.46 -4.94
N VAL A 120 27.83 21.71 -6.08
CA VAL A 120 28.44 21.51 -7.41
C VAL A 120 28.70 22.85 -8.05
#